data_0234624af15fa4d6212c2b63daf8b1dc
#
_entry.id   0234624af15fa4d6212c2b63daf8b1dc
#
_cell.length_a   1.000
_cell.length_b   1.000
_cell.length_c   1.000
_cell.angle_alpha   90.00
_cell.angle_beta   90.00
_cell.angle_gamma   90.00
#
_symmetry.space_group_name_H-M   'P 1'
#
loop_
_entity.id
_entity.type
_entity.pdbx_description
1 polymer ?
#
loop_
_entity_poly.entity_id
_entity_poly.type
_entity_poly.pdbx_seq_one_letter_code
_entity_poly.pdbx_strand_id
1 'polypeptide(L)'
;GYIETPLEDLNSGEEYFWLRAKGDSMTNIGIHPGDFLLIRKQNDVDSGDIAVVSVNGDDATLKRVIKKENALVLQPENPAYEMKILVGKEMEDVHIRGRLMKLEKRF
;
A
#
# COMPACT_ATOMS: atom_id res chain seq x y z
N GLY A 1 -7.26 8.20 7.88
CA GLY A 1 -7.78 8.82 6.68
C GLY A 1 -6.69 9.24 5.73
N TYR A 2 -7.06 9.57 4.54
CA TYR A 2 -6.12 10.09 3.56
C TYR A 2 -6.59 11.44 3.04
N ILE A 3 -5.62 12.20 2.58
CA ILE A 3 -5.85 13.49 1.98
C ILE A 3 -5.59 13.33 0.50
N GLU A 4 -6.64 13.41 -0.31
CA GLU A 4 -6.48 13.45 -1.74
C GLU A 4 -6.05 14.85 -2.13
N THR A 5 -4.78 15.01 -2.38
CA THR A 5 -4.26 16.23 -2.97
C THR A 5 -3.65 15.84 -4.30
N PRO A 6 -4.33 16.15 -5.41
CA PRO A 6 -3.72 15.90 -6.70
C PRO A 6 -2.44 16.72 -6.78
N LEU A 7 -1.33 16.05 -6.90
CA LEU A 7 -0.08 16.73 -7.19
C LEU A 7 0.02 16.84 -8.70
N GLU A 8 0.26 18.03 -9.16
CA GLU A 8 0.68 18.19 -10.53
C GLU A 8 1.99 17.48 -10.69
N ASP A 9 1.93 16.48 -11.52
CA ASP A 9 2.95 15.55 -11.59
C ASP A 9 4.07 15.94 -12.49
N LEU A 10 5.17 15.47 -12.08
CA LEU A 10 6.40 15.54 -12.83
C LEU A 10 6.40 14.62 -14.04
N ASN A 11 5.53 13.61 -14.07
CA ASN A 11 5.38 12.67 -15.18
C ASN A 11 3.97 12.77 -15.73
N SER A 12 3.83 13.24 -16.94
CA SER A 12 2.53 13.48 -17.53
C SER A 12 1.64 12.22 -17.50
N GLY A 13 0.38 12.41 -17.13
CA GLY A 13 -0.60 11.34 -17.11
C GLY A 13 -0.68 10.54 -15.81
N GLU A 14 0.12 10.88 -14.83
CA GLU A 14 0.13 10.15 -13.56
C GLU A 14 -0.57 10.91 -12.47
N GLU A 15 -1.31 10.19 -11.63
CA GLU A 15 -2.02 10.76 -10.49
C GLU A 15 -1.37 10.32 -9.19
N TYR A 16 -1.29 11.25 -8.26
CA TYR A 16 -0.76 10.98 -6.93
C TYR A 16 -1.71 11.50 -5.86
N PHE A 17 -1.65 10.88 -4.70
CA PHE A 17 -2.38 11.40 -3.54
C PHE A 17 -1.57 11.15 -2.28
N TRP A 18 -1.87 11.93 -1.24
CA TRP A 18 -1.25 11.78 0.06
C TRP A 18 -2.16 10.98 0.98
N LEU A 19 -1.55 10.02 1.65
CA LEU A 19 -2.20 9.19 2.65
C LEU A 19 -1.50 9.43 3.97
N ARG A 20 -2.27 9.58 5.05
CA ARG A 20 -1.70 9.61 6.39
C ARG A 20 -1.71 8.19 6.95
N ALA A 21 -0.57 7.71 7.41
CA ALA A 21 -0.45 6.38 7.97
C ALA A 21 -1.26 6.26 9.26
N LYS A 22 -1.99 5.17 9.37
CA LYS A 22 -2.73 4.77 10.57
C LYS A 22 -2.18 3.43 11.03
N GLY A 23 -2.14 3.23 12.35
CA GLY A 23 -1.65 1.98 12.89
C GLY A 23 -0.15 1.82 12.72
N ASP A 24 0.35 0.68 13.11
CA ASP A 24 1.77 0.41 13.22
C ASP A 24 2.23 -0.84 12.47
N SER A 25 1.44 -1.32 11.52
CA SER A 25 1.73 -2.56 10.79
C SER A 25 2.95 -2.49 9.88
N MET A 26 3.52 -1.29 9.67
CA MET A 26 4.65 -1.09 8.78
C MET A 26 5.83 -0.40 9.46
N THR A 27 5.92 -0.50 10.79
CA THR A 27 6.94 0.22 11.56
C THR A 27 8.36 -0.25 11.30
N ASN A 28 8.55 -1.52 10.91
CA ASN A 28 9.90 -2.06 10.68
C ASN A 28 10.59 -1.43 9.45
N ILE A 29 9.85 -0.77 8.59
CA ILE A 29 10.43 0.00 7.49
C ILE A 29 10.32 1.50 7.72
N GLY A 30 10.07 1.90 8.95
CA GLY A 30 10.08 3.31 9.35
C GLY A 30 8.79 4.05 9.15
N ILE A 31 7.69 3.38 8.82
CA ILE A 31 6.39 4.02 8.67
C ILE A 31 5.64 3.96 9.99
N HIS A 32 5.40 5.11 10.59
CA HIS A 32 4.74 5.23 11.88
C HIS A 32 3.40 5.95 11.75
N PRO A 33 2.47 5.74 12.70
CA PRO A 33 1.20 6.47 12.68
C PRO A 33 1.42 7.97 12.56
N GLY A 34 0.68 8.62 11.67
CA GLY A 34 0.77 10.04 11.42
C GLY A 34 1.73 10.46 10.32
N ASP A 35 2.57 9.54 9.84
CA ASP A 35 3.44 9.82 8.70
C ASP A 35 2.64 10.08 7.44
N PHE A 36 3.19 10.88 6.53
CA PHE A 36 2.59 11.16 5.24
C PHE A 36 3.21 10.28 4.17
N LEU A 37 2.36 9.69 3.36
CA LEU A 37 2.75 8.75 2.33
C LEU A 37 2.29 9.29 0.97
N LEU A 38 3.22 9.46 0.06
CA LEU A 38 2.87 9.81 -1.31
C LEU A 38 2.59 8.54 -2.09
N ILE A 39 1.39 8.43 -2.60
CA ILE A 39 0.91 7.24 -3.31
C ILE A 39 0.69 7.60 -4.77
N ARG A 40 1.25 6.82 -5.67
CA ARG A 40 0.93 6.89 -7.09
C ARG A 40 -0.29 6.00 -7.34
N LYS A 41 -1.33 6.56 -7.90
CA LYS A 41 -2.54 5.82 -8.22
C LYS A 41 -2.27 4.86 -9.37
N GLN A 42 -2.42 3.58 -9.11
CA GLN A 42 -2.23 2.51 -10.08
C GLN A 42 -2.93 1.26 -9.60
N ASN A 43 -3.27 0.36 -10.51
CA ASN A 43 -4.03 -0.84 -10.18
C ASN A 43 -3.20 -2.12 -10.13
N ASP A 44 -1.90 -2.00 -10.29
CA ASP A 44 -0.96 -3.11 -10.14
C ASP A 44 0.39 -2.58 -9.67
N VAL A 45 1.22 -3.45 -9.12
CA VAL A 45 2.56 -3.14 -8.63
C VAL A 45 3.48 -4.33 -8.92
N ASP A 46 4.77 -4.11 -8.78
CA ASP A 46 5.76 -5.17 -8.89
C ASP A 46 5.90 -5.90 -7.56
N SER A 47 6.30 -7.16 -7.62
CA SER A 47 6.56 -7.94 -6.42
C SER A 47 7.63 -7.25 -5.57
N GLY A 48 7.35 -7.08 -4.28
CA GLY A 48 8.22 -6.39 -3.34
C GLY A 48 7.84 -4.93 -3.08
N ASP A 49 6.96 -4.36 -3.90
CA ASP A 49 6.51 -2.99 -3.69
C ASP A 49 5.60 -2.88 -2.48
N ILE A 50 5.62 -1.71 -1.85
CA ILE A 50 4.65 -1.34 -0.83
C ILE A 50 3.47 -0.68 -1.53
N ALA A 51 2.28 -1.18 -1.25
CA ALA A 51 1.07 -0.72 -1.94
C ALA A 51 -0.09 -0.50 -0.98
N VAL A 52 -1.00 0.35 -1.40
CA VAL A 52 -2.31 0.49 -0.78
C VAL A 52 -3.20 -0.56 -1.40
N VAL A 53 -3.73 -1.45 -0.57
CA VAL A 53 -4.53 -2.59 -1.02
C VAL A 53 -5.81 -2.71 -0.21
N SER A 54 -6.84 -3.27 -0.83
CA SER A 54 -8.05 -3.69 -0.12
C SER A 54 -8.36 -5.13 -0.50
N VAL A 55 -8.96 -5.88 0.42
CA VAL A 55 -9.33 -7.27 0.21
C VAL A 55 -10.83 -7.40 0.44
N ASN A 56 -11.55 -7.93 -0.53
CA ASN A 56 -13.01 -8.17 -0.42
C ASN A 56 -13.83 -6.93 -0.01
N GLY A 57 -13.39 -5.75 -0.45
CA GLY A 57 -14.09 -4.53 -0.10
C GLY A 57 -13.81 -4.01 1.31
N ASP A 58 -12.87 -4.59 2.02
CA ASP A 58 -12.38 -4.08 3.30
C ASP A 58 -11.73 -2.71 3.14
N ASP A 59 -11.52 -2.02 4.24
CA ASP A 59 -10.78 -0.76 4.24
C ASP A 59 -9.39 -0.95 3.65
N ALA A 60 -8.97 0.04 2.89
CA ALA A 60 -7.64 0.02 2.30
C ALA A 60 -6.55 0.10 3.37
N THR A 61 -5.50 -0.66 3.18
CA THR A 61 -4.37 -0.73 4.09
C THR A 61 -3.06 -0.76 3.30
N LEU A 62 -1.96 -0.44 3.96
CA LEU A 62 -0.64 -0.45 3.35
C LEU A 62 0.04 -1.78 3.67
N LYS A 63 0.55 -2.46 2.65
CA LYS A 63 1.23 -3.75 2.79
C LYS A 63 2.32 -3.88 1.75
N ARG A 64 3.32 -4.72 2.05
CA ARG A 64 4.23 -5.18 1.02
C ARG A 64 3.55 -6.28 0.21
N VAL A 65 3.53 -6.13 -1.10
CA VAL A 65 2.91 -7.08 -2.00
C VAL A 65 3.98 -8.01 -2.55
N ILE A 66 3.86 -9.30 -2.28
CA ILE A 66 4.78 -10.31 -2.80
C ILE A 66 3.98 -11.20 -3.76
N LYS A 67 4.43 -11.28 -4.99
CA LYS A 67 3.79 -12.09 -6.01
C LYS A 67 4.48 -13.45 -6.14
N LYS A 68 3.72 -14.51 -6.05
CA LYS A 68 4.16 -15.89 -6.28
C LYS A 68 3.40 -16.44 -7.49
N GLU A 69 3.78 -17.64 -7.95
CA GLU A 69 3.18 -18.22 -9.16
C GLU A 69 1.66 -18.34 -9.07
N ASN A 70 1.14 -18.81 -7.95
CA ASN A 70 -0.30 -18.97 -7.76
C ASN A 70 -0.76 -18.40 -6.41
N ALA A 71 -0.07 -17.38 -5.93
CA ALA A 71 -0.41 -16.76 -4.65
C ALA A 71 0.02 -15.31 -4.61
N LEU A 72 -0.67 -14.56 -3.79
CA LEU A 72 -0.34 -13.18 -3.49
C LEU A 72 -0.18 -13.08 -1.98
N VAL A 73 0.96 -12.57 -1.54
CA VAL A 73 1.22 -12.36 -0.11
C VAL A 73 1.12 -10.88 0.18
N LEU A 74 0.29 -10.55 1.15
CA LEU A 74 0.18 -9.20 1.69
C LEU A 74 0.90 -9.19 3.03
N GLN A 75 2.09 -8.62 3.04
CA GLN A 75 2.99 -8.72 4.17
C GLN A 75 3.06 -7.42 4.94
N PRO A 76 2.69 -7.42 6.24
CA PRO A 76 2.99 -6.30 7.10
C PRO A 76 4.49 -6.28 7.41
N GLU A 77 5.01 -5.10 7.72
CA GLU A 77 6.40 -4.93 8.14
C GLU A 77 6.46 -4.71 9.65
N ASN A 78 5.83 -5.63 10.37
CA ASN A 78 5.80 -5.67 11.82
C ASN A 78 5.40 -7.09 12.24
N PRO A 79 6.26 -7.81 12.99
CA PRO A 79 5.97 -9.20 13.36
C PRO A 79 4.76 -9.38 14.28
N ALA A 80 4.24 -8.30 14.87
CA ALA A 80 3.00 -8.38 15.66
C ALA A 80 1.75 -8.59 14.78
N TYR A 81 1.88 -8.43 13.46
CA TYR A 81 0.78 -8.60 12.52
C TYR A 81 1.03 -9.81 11.62
N GLU A 82 -0.03 -10.51 11.29
CA GLU A 82 0.07 -11.67 10.42
C GLU A 82 0.03 -11.28 8.96
N MET A 83 0.83 -11.97 8.14
CA MET A 83 0.73 -11.84 6.70
C MET A 83 -0.53 -12.54 6.20
N LYS A 84 -1.09 -12.05 5.10
CA LYS A 84 -2.23 -12.66 4.46
C LYS A 84 -1.79 -13.28 3.15
N ILE A 85 -2.10 -14.55 2.96
CA ILE A 85 -1.76 -15.28 1.74
C ILE A 85 -3.05 -15.63 1.01
N LEU A 86 -3.16 -15.16 -0.23
CA LEU A 86 -4.33 -15.42 -1.07
C LEU A 86 -3.88 -16.30 -2.24
N VAL A 87 -4.58 -17.42 -2.42
CA VAL A 87 -4.19 -18.46 -3.36
C VAL A 87 -5.30 -18.65 -4.39
N GLY A 88 -4.89 -18.81 -5.65
CA GLY A 88 -5.82 -19.09 -6.74
C GLY A 88 -6.87 -18.00 -6.91
N LYS A 89 -8.13 -18.37 -6.86
CA LYS A 89 -9.25 -17.43 -7.04
C LYS A 89 -9.31 -16.35 -5.97
N GLU A 90 -8.77 -16.61 -4.79
CA GLU A 90 -8.74 -15.61 -3.73
C GLU A 90 -7.98 -14.35 -4.13
N MET A 91 -7.04 -14.47 -5.07
CA MET A 91 -6.29 -13.33 -5.57
C MET A 91 -7.18 -12.30 -6.24
N GLU A 92 -8.33 -12.71 -6.78
CA GLU A 92 -9.28 -11.78 -7.40
C GLU A 92 -9.95 -10.85 -6.40
N ASP A 93 -9.89 -11.19 -5.12
CA ASP A 93 -10.47 -10.37 -4.04
C ASP A 93 -9.58 -9.19 -3.67
N VAL A 94 -8.34 -9.17 -4.14
CA VAL A 94 -7.38 -8.11 -3.83
C VAL A 94 -7.46 -7.01 -4.87
N HIS A 95 -7.61 -5.79 -4.40
CA HIS A 95 -7.60 -4.60 -5.26
C HIS A 95 -6.45 -3.70 -4.85
N ILE A 96 -5.52 -3.49 -5.76
CA ILE A 96 -4.42 -2.56 -5.58
C ILE A 96 -4.92 -1.18 -5.95
N ARG A 97 -4.70 -0.21 -5.05
CA ARG A 97 -5.15 1.17 -5.23
C ARG A 97 -4.02 2.09 -5.64
N GLY A 98 -2.80 1.76 -5.24
CA GLY A 98 -1.66 2.58 -5.57
C GLY A 98 -0.38 2.04 -4.97
N ARG A 99 0.72 2.65 -5.38
CA ARG A 99 2.08 2.28 -4.96
C ARG A 99 2.67 3.37 -4.07
N LEU A 100 3.32 2.97 -3.00
CA LEU A 100 4.06 3.91 -2.17
C LEU A 100 5.28 4.43 -2.93
N MET A 101 5.35 5.75 -3.08
CA MET A 101 6.45 6.42 -3.78
C MET A 101 7.41 7.11 -2.82
N LYS A 102 6.89 7.67 -1.73
CA LYS A 102 7.68 8.48 -0.82
C LYS A 102 7.06 8.49 0.56
N LEU A 103 7.92 8.45 1.56
CA LEU A 103 7.57 8.63 2.96
C LEU A 103 8.02 10.02 3.39
N GLU A 104 7.14 10.76 4.03
CA GLU A 104 7.47 12.07 4.57
C GLU A 104 7.05 12.17 6.04
N LYS A 105 7.99 12.51 6.87
CA LYS A 105 7.74 12.76 8.28
C LYS A 105 7.60 14.26 8.50
N ARG A 106 6.55 14.65 9.20
CA ARG A 106 6.31 16.06 9.53
C ARG A 106 6.38 16.25 11.03
N PHE A 107 7.08 17.25 11.42
CA PHE A 107 7.28 17.59 12.82
C PHE A 107 6.50 18.85 13.19
#